data_75ef65f5e42312fb6cc0be1485303de2
#
_entry.id   75ef65f5e42312fb6cc0be1485303de2
#
_cell.length_a   1.000
_cell.length_b   1.000
_cell.length_c   1.000
_cell.angle_alpha   90.00
_cell.angle_beta   90.00
_cell.angle_gamma   90.00
#
_symmetry.space_group_name_H-M   'P 1'
#
loop_
_entity.id
_entity.type
_entity.pdbx_description
1 polymer ?
#
loop_
_entity_poly.entity_id
_entity_poly.type
_entity_poly.pdbx_seq_one_letter_code
_entity_poly.pdbx_strand_id
1 'polypeptide(L)'
;MILLFMEYRIMSIVYIAEAGAKLGVEDHCLVVQYADGMKRTLPIETVESITLLTKAQISTSCMESCLRRGIPVSFFAKSGRYFGRLLSTGHVNTELQRKQCALYDTEFALALSKKIIRAKTKNQLTVYR
;
A
#
# COMPACT_ATOMS: atom_id res chain seq x y z
N MET A 1 -31.53 7.61 -20.62
CA MET A 1 -30.62 6.46 -20.67
C MET A 1 -29.25 6.95 -20.18
N ILE A 2 -28.98 6.80 -18.89
CA ILE A 2 -27.71 7.22 -18.27
C ILE A 2 -26.76 6.04 -18.42
N LEU A 3 -25.81 6.15 -19.35
CA LEU A 3 -24.69 5.23 -19.46
C LEU A 3 -23.77 5.48 -18.25
N LEU A 4 -23.86 4.61 -17.22
CA LEU A 4 -22.86 4.48 -16.19
C LEU A 4 -21.60 3.88 -16.84
N PHE A 5 -20.65 4.72 -17.23
CA PHE A 5 -19.28 4.29 -17.47
C PHE A 5 -18.71 3.88 -16.11
N MET A 6 -18.76 2.59 -15.79
CA MET A 6 -17.87 2.01 -14.78
C MET A 6 -16.46 2.02 -15.38
N GLU A 7 -15.74 3.14 -15.16
CA GLU A 7 -14.29 3.15 -15.34
C GLU A 7 -13.71 2.14 -14.33
N TYR A 8 -13.27 1.00 -14.83
CA TYR A 8 -12.37 0.12 -14.09
C TYR A 8 -11.08 0.91 -13.85
N ARG A 9 -10.99 1.58 -12.70
CA ARG A 9 -9.74 2.13 -12.22
C ARG A 9 -8.80 0.96 -11.98
N ILE A 10 -7.86 0.75 -12.89
CA ILE A 10 -6.75 -0.18 -12.67
C ILE A 10 -5.91 0.44 -11.57
N MET A 11 -6.09 -0.04 -10.34
CA MET A 11 -5.31 0.40 -9.19
C MET A 11 -4.01 -0.40 -9.15
N SER A 12 -2.89 0.30 -9.01
CA SER A 12 -1.56 -0.30 -9.05
C SER A 12 -0.87 -0.23 -7.69
N ILE A 13 -0.35 -1.35 -7.23
CA ILE A 13 0.57 -1.40 -6.09
C ILE A 13 2.00 -1.26 -6.65
N VAL A 14 2.72 -0.26 -6.16
CA VAL A 14 4.10 0.03 -6.61
C VAL A 14 5.10 -0.59 -5.64
N TYR A 15 5.91 -1.53 -6.13
CA TYR A 15 6.99 -2.14 -5.37
C TYR A 15 8.35 -1.61 -5.84
N ILE A 16 9.14 -1.08 -4.92
CA ILE A 16 10.50 -0.59 -5.19
C ILE A 16 11.50 -1.57 -4.54
N ALA A 17 12.12 -2.40 -5.37
CA ALA A 17 13.08 -3.42 -4.96
C ALA A 17 14.54 -3.06 -5.28
N GLU A 18 14.78 -2.02 -6.09
CA GLU A 18 16.12 -1.59 -6.50
C GLU A 18 16.69 -0.55 -5.55
N ALA A 19 17.90 -0.81 -5.04
CA ALA A 19 18.60 0.11 -4.16
C ALA A 19 19.02 1.39 -4.91
N GLY A 20 18.91 2.54 -4.21
CA GLY A 20 19.26 3.84 -4.78
C GLY A 20 18.16 4.47 -5.64
N ALA A 21 17.01 3.83 -5.81
CA ALA A 21 15.88 4.43 -6.49
C ALA A 21 15.41 5.71 -5.78
N LYS A 22 15.02 6.72 -6.55
CA LYS A 22 14.51 8.01 -6.07
C LYS A 22 13.07 8.19 -6.52
N LEU A 23 12.19 8.44 -5.55
CA LEU A 23 10.76 8.68 -5.79
C LEU A 23 10.47 10.17 -5.68
N GLY A 24 9.79 10.70 -6.67
CA GLY A 24 9.32 12.09 -6.73
C GLY A 24 7.91 12.15 -7.32
N VAL A 25 7.36 13.36 -7.36
CA VAL A 25 6.11 13.67 -8.07
C VAL A 25 6.38 14.82 -9.02
N GLU A 26 6.09 14.63 -10.30
CA GLU A 26 6.17 15.61 -11.37
C GLU A 26 4.84 15.54 -12.15
N ASP A 27 4.22 16.68 -12.46
CA ASP A 27 3.02 16.80 -13.30
C ASP A 27 1.90 15.78 -12.98
N HIS A 28 1.54 15.65 -11.69
CA HIS A 28 0.56 14.68 -11.19
C HIS A 28 0.92 13.20 -11.40
N CYS A 29 2.19 12.93 -11.72
CA CYS A 29 2.70 11.58 -11.88
C CYS A 29 3.70 11.22 -10.78
N LEU A 30 3.62 9.99 -10.28
CA LEU A 30 4.69 9.38 -9.50
C LEU A 30 5.85 9.07 -10.44
N VAL A 31 7.01 9.62 -10.17
CA VAL A 31 8.23 9.40 -10.93
C VAL A 31 9.21 8.58 -10.10
N VAL A 32 9.64 7.46 -10.65
CA VAL A 32 10.67 6.60 -10.07
C VAL A 32 11.91 6.67 -10.94
N GLN A 33 12.99 7.25 -10.42
CA GLN A 33 14.29 7.29 -11.07
C GLN A 33 15.19 6.22 -10.46
N TYR A 34 15.71 5.33 -11.30
CA TYR A 34 16.63 4.26 -10.92
C TYR A 34 18.08 4.72 -10.95
N ALA A 35 18.98 3.95 -10.32
CA ALA A 35 20.40 4.27 -10.23
C ALA A 35 21.12 4.29 -11.60
N ASP A 36 20.61 3.54 -12.57
CA ASP A 36 21.07 3.50 -13.97
C ASP A 36 20.62 4.70 -14.81
N GLY A 37 19.85 5.62 -14.22
CA GLY A 37 19.28 6.79 -14.89
C GLY A 37 17.92 6.55 -15.56
N MET A 38 17.42 5.32 -15.60
CA MET A 38 16.06 5.03 -16.10
C MET A 38 15.01 5.73 -15.25
N LYS A 39 14.00 6.29 -15.91
CA LYS A 39 12.83 6.87 -15.26
C LYS A 39 11.58 6.08 -15.64
N ARG A 40 10.74 5.79 -14.64
CA ARG A 40 9.37 5.28 -14.85
C ARG A 40 8.38 6.26 -14.27
N THR A 41 7.30 6.48 -14.98
CA THR A 41 6.27 7.43 -14.60
C THR A 41 4.91 6.74 -14.56
N LEU A 42 4.14 6.99 -13.51
CA LEU A 42 2.80 6.45 -13.29
C LEU A 42 1.87 7.60 -12.86
N PRO A 43 0.66 7.73 -13.43
CA PRO A 43 -0.32 8.67 -12.91
C PRO A 43 -0.57 8.39 -11.43
N ILE A 44 -0.38 9.38 -10.57
CA ILE A 44 -0.46 9.15 -9.11
C ILE A 44 -1.87 8.71 -8.67
N GLU A 45 -2.88 9.05 -9.47
CA GLU A 45 -4.28 8.68 -9.22
C GLU A 45 -4.56 7.18 -9.38
N THR A 46 -3.69 6.47 -10.11
CA THR A 46 -3.78 5.02 -10.27
C THR A 46 -3.02 4.25 -9.18
N VAL A 47 -2.26 4.95 -8.34
CA VAL A 47 -1.46 4.33 -7.28
C VAL A 47 -2.32 4.07 -6.05
N GLU A 48 -2.45 2.82 -5.66
CA GLU A 48 -3.14 2.39 -4.44
C GLU A 48 -2.23 2.41 -3.21
N SER A 49 -1.00 1.95 -3.39
CA SER A 49 0.01 1.94 -2.32
C SER A 49 1.42 1.86 -2.88
N ILE A 50 2.40 2.30 -2.08
CA ILE A 50 3.82 2.21 -2.40
C ILE A 50 4.52 1.37 -1.33
N THR A 51 5.31 0.39 -1.75
CA THR A 51 6.08 -0.47 -0.86
C THR A 51 7.56 -0.40 -1.21
N LEU A 52 8.36 0.12 -0.28
CA LEU A 52 9.82 0.19 -0.41
C LEU A 52 10.43 -1.05 0.25
N LEU A 53 11.06 -1.91 -0.56
CA LEU A 53 11.68 -3.17 -0.12
C LEU A 53 13.20 -3.05 0.05
N THR A 54 13.74 -1.84 -0.10
CA THR A 54 15.18 -1.58 -0.09
C THR A 54 15.46 -0.14 0.33
N LYS A 55 16.75 0.25 0.36
CA LYS A 55 17.17 1.64 0.56
C LYS A 55 16.84 2.47 -0.68
N ALA A 56 15.71 3.13 -0.67
CA ALA A 56 15.27 4.10 -1.68
C ALA A 56 15.11 5.48 -1.03
N GLN A 57 15.15 6.54 -1.84
CA GLN A 57 14.87 7.90 -1.42
C GLN A 57 13.45 8.27 -1.84
N ILE A 58 12.73 8.96 -0.96
CA ILE A 58 11.43 9.54 -1.29
C ILE A 58 11.48 11.04 -0.98
N SER A 59 11.12 11.87 -1.95
CA SER A 59 11.09 13.32 -1.75
C SER A 59 9.95 13.73 -0.83
N THR A 60 10.13 14.84 -0.09
CA THR A 60 9.09 15.39 0.79
C THR A 60 7.82 15.72 0.01
N SER A 61 7.95 16.26 -1.20
CA SER A 61 6.80 16.54 -2.07
C SER A 61 6.03 15.27 -2.47
N CYS A 62 6.74 14.16 -2.68
CA CYS A 62 6.11 12.86 -2.92
C CYS A 62 5.37 12.36 -1.68
N MET A 63 5.98 12.46 -0.50
CA MET A 63 5.33 12.10 0.77
C MET A 63 4.06 12.92 1.01
N GLU A 64 4.11 14.24 0.83
CA GLU A 64 2.94 15.12 0.97
C GLU A 64 1.83 14.76 -0.02
N SER A 65 2.18 14.49 -1.27
CA SER A 65 1.22 14.08 -2.30
C SER A 65 0.54 12.75 -1.94
N CYS A 66 1.30 11.78 -1.42
CA CYS A 66 0.76 10.52 -0.93
C CYS A 66 -0.19 10.72 0.26
N LEU A 67 0.22 11.56 1.24
CA LEU A 67 -0.62 11.86 2.42
C LEU A 67 -1.94 12.53 2.04
N ARG A 68 -1.91 13.53 1.15
CA ARG A 68 -3.12 14.23 0.68
C ARG A 68 -4.10 13.30 -0.03
N ARG A 69 -3.60 12.28 -0.73
CA ARG A 69 -4.40 11.32 -1.50
C ARG A 69 -4.74 10.05 -0.72
N GLY A 70 -4.24 9.89 0.50
CA GLY A 70 -4.43 8.68 1.31
C GLY A 70 -3.68 7.46 0.80
N ILE A 71 -2.62 7.67 -0.01
CA ILE A 71 -1.78 6.58 -0.53
C ILE A 71 -0.78 6.17 0.57
N PRO A 72 -0.88 4.95 1.12
CA PRO A 72 0.06 4.50 2.14
C PRO A 72 1.43 4.17 1.53
N VAL A 73 2.49 4.55 2.24
CA VAL A 73 3.87 4.19 1.88
C VAL A 73 4.44 3.30 2.97
N SER A 74 4.78 2.06 2.64
CA SER A 74 5.32 1.06 3.58
C SER A 74 6.81 0.86 3.38
N PHE A 75 7.54 0.71 4.47
CA PHE A 75 9.00 0.60 4.50
C PHE A 75 9.42 -0.78 5.03
N PHE A 76 10.22 -1.49 4.23
CA PHE A 76 10.76 -2.80 4.58
C PHE A 76 12.28 -2.84 4.34
N ALA A 77 12.96 -3.68 5.08
CA ALA A 77 14.32 -4.08 4.76
C ALA A 77 14.31 -5.13 3.62
N LYS A 78 15.43 -5.29 2.94
CA LYS A 78 15.64 -6.34 1.92
C LYS A 78 15.37 -7.76 2.48
N SER A 79 15.54 -7.96 3.78
CA SER A 79 15.22 -9.22 4.48
C SER A 79 13.72 -9.45 4.72
N GLY A 80 12.85 -8.52 4.33
CA GLY A 80 11.42 -8.56 4.60
C GLY A 80 11.01 -7.99 5.97
N ARG A 81 11.97 -7.52 6.79
CA ARG A 81 11.65 -6.88 8.08
C ARG A 81 10.90 -5.58 7.84
N TYR A 82 9.72 -5.46 8.45
CA TYR A 82 8.89 -4.26 8.41
C TYR A 82 9.42 -3.19 9.37
N PHE A 83 9.55 -1.95 8.90
CA PHE A 83 9.98 -0.80 9.71
C PHE A 83 8.82 0.10 10.14
N GLY A 84 7.83 0.26 9.26
CA GLY A 84 6.72 1.16 9.49
C GLY A 84 6.07 1.63 8.19
N ARG A 85 5.11 2.53 8.31
CA ARG A 85 4.43 3.13 7.16
C ARG A 85 4.10 4.59 7.40
N LEU A 86 4.09 5.35 6.31
CA LEU A 86 3.52 6.68 6.23
C LEU A 86 2.04 6.55 5.89
N LEU A 87 1.16 7.11 6.71
CA LEU A 87 -0.28 7.03 6.54
C LEU A 87 -0.92 8.37 6.87
N SER A 88 -1.87 8.81 6.04
CA SER A 88 -2.65 10.00 6.31
C SER A 88 -3.66 9.75 7.43
N THR A 89 -3.71 10.64 8.42
CA THR A 89 -4.71 10.60 9.48
C THR A 89 -6.10 11.03 9.01
N GLY A 90 -6.18 11.88 7.96
CA GLY A 90 -7.45 12.34 7.38
C GLY A 90 -8.27 11.26 6.68
N HIS A 91 -7.65 10.12 6.34
CA HIS A 91 -8.30 8.98 5.69
C HIS A 91 -8.58 7.81 6.64
N VAL A 92 -8.40 8.02 7.95
CA VAL A 92 -8.66 6.99 8.96
C VAL A 92 -10.12 7.02 9.38
N ASN A 93 -10.82 5.90 9.24
CA ASN A 93 -12.18 5.74 9.74
C ASN A 93 -12.14 5.38 11.24
N THR A 94 -12.14 6.41 12.09
CA THR A 94 -12.06 6.27 13.56
C THR A 94 -13.26 5.54 14.14
N GLU A 95 -14.45 5.67 13.55
CA GLU A 95 -15.65 4.97 14.01
C GLU A 95 -15.51 3.45 13.77
N LEU A 96 -15.02 3.07 12.58
CA LEU A 96 -14.75 1.66 12.28
C LEU A 96 -13.70 1.08 13.22
N GLN A 97 -12.63 1.82 13.49
CA GLN A 97 -11.59 1.37 14.44
C GLN A 97 -12.17 1.17 15.84
N ARG A 98 -13.01 2.09 16.30
CA ARG A 98 -13.68 1.94 17.60
C ARG A 98 -14.57 0.71 17.65
N LYS A 99 -15.33 0.43 16.57
CA LYS A 99 -16.14 -0.78 16.46
C LYS A 99 -15.27 -2.05 16.46
N GLN A 100 -14.13 -2.04 15.78
CA GLN A 100 -13.18 -3.16 15.79
C GLN A 100 -12.63 -3.43 17.20
N CYS A 101 -12.25 -2.37 17.93
CA CYS A 101 -11.78 -2.51 19.32
C CYS A 101 -12.87 -3.08 20.23
N ALA A 102 -14.12 -2.67 20.05
CA ALA A 102 -15.25 -3.16 20.85
C ALA A 102 -15.56 -4.64 20.59
N LEU A 103 -15.14 -5.20 19.47
CA LEU A 103 -15.31 -6.61 19.11
C LEU A 103 -14.15 -7.50 19.62
N TYR A 104 -13.13 -6.92 20.26
CA TYR A 104 -12.03 -7.66 20.84
C TYR A 104 -12.56 -8.57 21.96
N ASP A 105 -12.04 -9.82 22.05
CA ASP A 105 -12.48 -10.87 22.99
C ASP A 105 -13.95 -11.31 22.89
N THR A 106 -14.58 -11.12 21.74
CA THR A 106 -15.93 -11.62 21.46
C THR A 106 -15.89 -12.93 20.65
N GLU A 107 -17.02 -13.66 20.65
CA GLU A 107 -17.19 -14.84 19.80
C GLU A 107 -17.01 -14.52 18.30
N PHE A 108 -17.38 -13.31 17.88
CA PHE A 108 -17.15 -12.82 16.52
C PHE A 108 -15.66 -12.77 16.20
N ALA A 109 -14.83 -12.21 17.10
CA ALA A 109 -13.38 -12.14 16.92
C ALA A 109 -12.77 -13.55 16.81
N LEU A 110 -13.22 -14.49 17.63
CA LEU A 110 -12.77 -15.88 17.58
C LEU A 110 -13.16 -16.56 16.26
N ALA A 111 -14.39 -16.37 15.80
CA ALA A 111 -14.88 -16.94 14.55
C ALA A 111 -14.12 -16.37 13.34
N LEU A 112 -13.86 -15.07 13.34
CA LEU A 112 -13.07 -14.38 12.29
C LEU A 112 -11.62 -14.87 12.28
N SER A 113 -10.98 -14.98 13.44
CA SER A 113 -9.62 -15.50 13.58
C SER A 113 -9.47 -16.90 13.02
N LYS A 114 -10.43 -17.80 13.33
CA LYS A 114 -10.46 -19.17 12.77
C LYS A 114 -10.55 -19.16 11.24
N LYS A 115 -11.35 -18.26 10.64
CA LYS A 115 -11.47 -18.14 9.19
C LYS A 115 -10.14 -17.67 8.57
N ILE A 116 -9.50 -16.67 9.16
CA ILE A 116 -8.22 -16.13 8.69
C ILE A 116 -7.13 -17.21 8.73
N ILE A 117 -6.99 -17.92 9.85
CA ILE A 117 -5.99 -18.99 10.00
C ILE A 117 -6.22 -20.13 9.00
N ARG A 118 -7.47 -20.56 8.81
CA ARG A 118 -7.82 -21.57 7.81
C ARG A 118 -7.43 -21.14 6.39
N ALA A 119 -7.74 -19.90 6.01
CA ALA A 119 -7.39 -19.35 4.71
C ALA A 119 -5.86 -19.29 4.51
N LYS A 120 -5.14 -18.81 5.53
CA LYS A 120 -3.67 -18.75 5.52
C LYS A 120 -3.05 -20.14 5.35
N THR A 121 -3.49 -21.11 6.14
CA THR A 121 -2.98 -22.50 6.06
C THR A 121 -3.27 -23.12 4.70
N LYS A 122 -4.47 -22.92 4.13
CA LYS A 122 -4.82 -23.41 2.80
C LYS A 122 -3.93 -22.79 1.71
N ASN A 123 -3.69 -21.49 1.78
CA ASN A 123 -2.81 -20.80 0.81
C ASN A 123 -1.37 -21.28 0.93
N GLN A 124 -0.85 -21.48 2.14
CA GLN A 124 0.49 -22.04 2.34
C GLN A 124 0.62 -23.46 1.77
N LEU A 125 -0.37 -24.32 1.99
CA LEU A 125 -0.36 -25.68 1.40
C LEU A 125 -0.35 -25.66 -0.14
N THR A 126 -1.00 -24.66 -0.76
CA THR A 126 -1.01 -24.49 -2.22
C THR A 126 0.38 -24.11 -2.76
N VAL A 127 1.14 -23.32 -2.00
CA VAL A 127 2.51 -22.92 -2.40
C VAL A 127 3.51 -24.08 -2.28
N TYR A 128 3.27 -25.06 -1.37
CA TYR A 128 4.14 -26.22 -1.16
C TYR A 128 3.82 -27.43 -2.07
N ARG A 129 2.81 -27.33 -2.92
CA ARG A 129 2.47 -28.34 -3.95
C ARG A 129 3.03 -27.98 -5.31
#